data_f4456b1a751f8ec34868da707e3de3e6
#
_entry.id   f4456b1a751f8ec34868da707e3de3e6
#
_cell.length_a   1.000
_cell.length_b   1.000
_cell.length_c   1.000
_cell.angle_alpha   90.00
_cell.angle_beta   90.00
_cell.angle_gamma   90.00
#
_symmetry.space_group_name_H-M   'P 1'
#
loop_
_entity.id
_entity.type
_entity.pdbx_description
1 polymer ?
#
loop_
_entity_poly.entity_id
_entity_poly.type
_entity_poly.pdbx_seq_one_letter_code
_entity_poly.pdbx_strand_id
1 'polypeptide(L)'
;MIEQVWPNLFKIEIPLPGNPLRFTNSYYIRGTERSLLVDNGFNCAESRAVMNDAINTLGIDMTVTDLFITHLHADHSGMTEYLASSTSRVFASYEDGMGVLASQNVNYWGKFDDFMQFSGLINAGVENNTQQHPGRMYGTAYFKNFIPIKESDRIDVGDFTFQCVMTPGHTKGHVCLYEQTHRLLLCGDTILGKITPNISLWEIGGDDVLGQYLQSLDKIEKLDIDVVLPGHRHIMYNCRDRSQQLKLHHQKRLKEVLHLIGRDSANAADIAGKMDWNLSIKKWDEFPWAQKLFSTGEAMSHLYHLCQQSRISITEGDDGIYRFAQI
;
A
#
# COMPACT_ATOMS: atom_id res chain seq x y z
N MET A 1 11.73 -2.42 17.37
CA MET A 1 12.71 -3.55 17.48
C MET A 1 13.67 -3.48 16.31
N ILE A 2 14.98 -3.77 16.51
CA ILE A 2 15.97 -3.89 15.41
C ILE A 2 16.37 -5.35 15.32
N GLU A 3 16.37 -5.90 14.11
CA GLU A 3 16.71 -7.31 13.83
C GLU A 3 17.65 -7.37 12.61
N GLN A 4 18.80 -8.01 12.73
CA GLN A 4 19.63 -8.29 11.57
C GLN A 4 19.06 -9.51 10.85
N VAL A 5 18.48 -9.30 9.66
CA VAL A 5 17.80 -10.35 8.89
C VAL A 5 18.70 -11.01 7.85
N TRP A 6 19.79 -10.33 7.47
CA TRP A 6 20.87 -10.83 6.61
C TRP A 6 22.16 -10.07 6.94
N PRO A 7 23.35 -10.55 6.60
CA PRO A 7 24.58 -9.75 6.72
C PRO A 7 24.38 -8.38 6.05
N ASN A 8 24.64 -7.29 6.79
CA ASN A 8 24.45 -5.90 6.35
C ASN A 8 23.01 -5.46 6.00
N LEU A 9 21.97 -6.29 6.31
CA LEU A 9 20.58 -5.96 6.12
C LEU A 9 19.82 -6.07 7.45
N PHE A 10 19.18 -4.98 7.86
CA PHE A 10 18.51 -4.86 9.15
C PHE A 10 17.05 -4.48 8.96
N LYS A 11 16.14 -5.15 9.67
CA LYS A 11 14.74 -4.75 9.81
C LYS A 11 14.59 -3.87 11.05
N ILE A 12 13.89 -2.75 10.90
CA ILE A 12 13.56 -1.80 11.97
C ILE A 12 12.04 -1.70 12.04
N GLU A 13 11.45 -2.09 13.16
CA GLU A 13 10.00 -1.97 13.36
C GLU A 13 9.66 -0.55 13.83
N ILE A 14 9.03 0.25 12.97
CA ILE A 14 8.61 1.62 13.24
C ILE A 14 7.15 1.60 13.70
N PRO A 15 6.81 2.11 14.88
CA PRO A 15 5.45 2.05 15.41
C PRO A 15 4.48 2.91 14.59
N LEU A 16 3.24 2.45 14.51
CA LEU A 16 2.10 3.13 13.89
C LEU A 16 1.03 3.37 14.96
N PRO A 17 1.11 4.48 15.72
CA PRO A 17 0.18 4.75 16.80
C PRO A 17 -1.28 4.77 16.32
N GLY A 18 -2.17 4.07 17.04
CA GLY A 18 -3.59 3.99 16.73
C GLY A 18 -3.94 3.16 15.47
N ASN A 19 -2.94 2.58 14.76
CA ASN A 19 -3.17 1.77 13.58
C ASN A 19 -3.17 0.26 13.90
N PRO A 20 -4.14 -0.53 13.37
CA PRO A 20 -4.19 -1.99 13.58
C PRO A 20 -2.97 -2.75 13.07
N LEU A 21 -2.21 -2.20 12.12
CA LEU A 21 -0.96 -2.76 11.63
C LEU A 21 0.13 -2.77 12.69
N ARG A 22 0.10 -1.84 13.64
CA ARG A 22 1.00 -1.64 14.78
C ARG A 22 2.36 -1.08 14.42
N PHE A 23 3.01 -1.57 13.36
CA PHE A 23 4.31 -1.09 12.89
C PHE A 23 4.49 -1.33 11.39
N THR A 24 5.32 -0.48 10.79
CA THR A 24 5.92 -0.67 9.47
C THR A 24 7.32 -1.26 9.65
N ASN A 25 7.70 -2.19 8.80
CA ASN A 25 9.06 -2.67 8.69
C ASN A 25 9.84 -1.75 7.74
N SER A 26 10.74 -0.97 8.29
CA SER A 26 11.77 -0.27 7.53
C SER A 26 13.00 -1.19 7.39
N TYR A 27 13.67 -1.18 6.23
CA TYR A 27 14.84 -2.02 6.01
C TYR A 27 16.06 -1.15 5.72
N TYR A 28 17.09 -1.28 6.57
CA TYR A 28 18.37 -0.62 6.36
C TYR A 28 19.38 -1.60 5.77
N ILE A 29 19.95 -1.24 4.63
CA ILE A 29 21.00 -1.98 3.94
C ILE A 29 22.28 -1.16 4.04
N ARG A 30 23.27 -1.71 4.74
CA ARG A 30 24.58 -1.07 4.93
C ARG A 30 25.45 -1.31 3.71
N GLY A 31 25.87 -0.25 3.06
CA GLY A 31 26.85 -0.28 1.98
C GLY A 31 28.20 0.26 2.43
N THR A 32 29.20 0.11 1.57
CA THR A 32 30.58 0.59 1.80
C THR A 32 30.72 2.09 1.52
N GLU A 33 30.12 2.59 0.44
CA GLU A 33 30.15 4.02 0.07
C GLU A 33 28.82 4.69 0.42
N ARG A 34 27.72 4.07 0.06
CA ARG A 34 26.37 4.52 0.36
C ARG A 34 25.52 3.37 0.89
N SER A 35 24.63 3.71 1.81
CA SER A 35 23.63 2.82 2.36
C SER A 35 22.26 3.10 1.78
N LEU A 36 21.28 2.20 2.00
CA LEU A 36 19.91 2.34 1.57
C LEU A 36 18.96 2.12 2.74
N LEU A 37 17.97 3.00 2.91
CA LEU A 37 16.85 2.83 3.82
C LEU A 37 15.57 2.68 2.99
N VAL A 38 14.93 1.52 3.09
CA VAL A 38 13.68 1.19 2.38
C VAL A 38 12.52 1.40 3.32
N ASP A 39 11.60 2.28 2.97
CA ASP A 39 10.44 2.75 3.73
C ASP A 39 10.81 3.34 5.11
N ASN A 40 9.93 4.15 5.69
CA ASN A 40 10.38 4.94 6.84
C ASN A 40 9.34 5.19 7.95
N GLY A 41 8.06 4.87 7.75
CA GLY A 41 7.04 5.01 8.78
C GLY A 41 6.29 6.33 8.77
N PHE A 42 5.33 6.47 9.69
CA PHE A 42 4.54 7.69 9.89
C PHE A 42 5.39 8.87 10.36
N ASN A 43 5.05 10.07 9.89
CA ASN A 43 5.64 11.31 10.37
C ASN A 43 5.02 11.76 11.70
N CYS A 44 5.33 11.05 12.78
CA CYS A 44 4.88 11.37 14.13
C CYS A 44 6.02 11.22 15.16
N ALA A 45 5.81 11.72 16.37
CA ALA A 45 6.84 11.76 17.40
C ALA A 45 7.35 10.36 17.79
N GLU A 46 6.44 9.40 17.94
CA GLU A 46 6.76 8.02 18.33
C GLU A 46 7.58 7.29 17.25
N SER A 47 7.21 7.45 15.99
CA SER A 47 7.94 6.85 14.86
C SER A 47 9.33 7.48 14.72
N ARG A 48 9.43 8.81 14.83
CA ARG A 48 10.72 9.52 14.80
C ARG A 48 11.64 9.09 15.94
N ALA A 49 11.10 8.91 17.16
CA ALA A 49 11.90 8.49 18.31
C ALA A 49 12.54 7.12 18.07
N VAL A 50 11.76 6.14 17.57
CA VAL A 50 12.28 4.81 17.28
C VAL A 50 13.26 4.80 16.11
N MET A 51 13.02 5.59 15.06
CA MET A 51 13.95 5.71 13.93
C MET A 51 15.28 6.35 14.37
N ASN A 52 15.24 7.39 15.19
CA ASN A 52 16.46 8.03 15.75
C ASN A 52 17.26 7.07 16.63
N ASP A 53 16.59 6.25 17.45
CA ASP A 53 17.24 5.21 18.23
C ASP A 53 17.93 4.17 17.33
N ALA A 54 17.27 3.76 16.25
CA ALA A 54 17.84 2.84 15.27
C ALA A 54 19.05 3.47 14.53
N ILE A 55 18.96 4.74 14.13
CA ILE A 55 20.07 5.47 13.51
C ILE A 55 21.29 5.48 14.44
N ASN A 56 21.09 5.80 15.72
CA ASN A 56 22.17 5.83 16.71
C ASN A 56 22.74 4.41 16.96
N THR A 57 21.87 3.42 17.15
CA THR A 57 22.27 2.04 17.48
C THR A 57 23.05 1.38 16.35
N LEU A 58 22.61 1.60 15.10
CA LEU A 58 23.28 1.03 13.93
C LEU A 58 24.41 1.90 13.38
N GLY A 59 24.59 3.11 13.91
CA GLY A 59 25.57 4.08 13.42
C GLY A 59 25.29 4.52 11.98
N ILE A 60 24.01 4.78 11.65
CA ILE A 60 23.59 5.18 10.30
C ILE A 60 23.99 6.64 10.06
N ASP A 61 24.77 6.87 9.02
CA ASP A 61 25.08 8.23 8.55
C ASP A 61 24.11 8.60 7.41
N MET A 62 23.15 9.47 7.73
CA MET A 62 22.15 9.92 6.76
C MET A 62 22.74 10.76 5.61
N THR A 63 23.96 11.27 5.73
CA THR A 63 24.62 12.00 4.64
C THR A 63 25.07 11.09 3.49
N VAL A 64 25.25 9.82 3.78
CA VAL A 64 25.59 8.77 2.80
C VAL A 64 24.52 7.68 2.72
N THR A 65 23.33 7.93 3.21
CA THR A 65 22.19 7.02 3.14
C THR A 65 21.14 7.54 2.15
N ASP A 66 20.79 6.73 1.19
CA ASP A 66 19.70 6.97 0.24
C ASP A 66 18.40 6.41 0.79
N LEU A 67 17.27 6.94 0.33
CA LEU A 67 15.94 6.49 0.69
C LEU A 67 15.27 5.81 -0.52
N PHE A 68 14.62 4.70 -0.29
CA PHE A 68 13.76 4.04 -1.28
C PHE A 68 12.34 3.93 -0.73
N ILE A 69 11.36 4.42 -1.48
CA ILE A 69 9.95 4.39 -1.13
C ILE A 69 9.26 3.35 -2.01
N THR A 70 8.78 2.27 -1.40
CA THR A 70 8.10 1.20 -2.13
C THR A 70 6.79 1.66 -2.72
N HIS A 71 6.06 2.54 -2.00
CA HIS A 71 4.81 3.13 -2.44
C HIS A 71 4.42 4.38 -1.62
N LEU A 72 3.38 5.09 -2.08
CA LEU A 72 3.02 6.44 -1.62
C LEU A 72 2.43 6.52 -0.20
N HIS A 73 2.00 5.42 0.42
CA HIS A 73 1.31 5.49 1.72
C HIS A 73 2.20 6.11 2.82
N ALA A 74 1.57 6.84 3.74
CA ALA A 74 2.31 7.62 4.74
C ALA A 74 3.13 6.76 5.71
N ASP A 75 2.71 5.53 5.95
CA ASP A 75 3.45 4.58 6.78
C ASP A 75 4.70 4.00 6.10
N HIS A 76 4.90 4.32 4.81
CA HIS A 76 6.11 3.98 4.05
C HIS A 76 6.91 5.22 3.66
N SER A 77 6.26 6.36 3.42
CA SER A 77 6.87 7.58 2.91
C SER A 77 6.90 8.75 3.90
N GLY A 78 6.25 8.64 5.07
CA GLY A 78 5.91 9.78 5.92
C GLY A 78 7.11 10.54 6.48
N MET A 79 8.18 9.86 6.86
CA MET A 79 9.37 10.51 7.42
C MET A 79 10.43 10.88 6.37
N THR A 80 10.10 10.83 5.06
CA THR A 80 11.09 11.06 4.00
C THR A 80 11.82 12.40 4.14
N GLU A 81 11.09 13.51 4.34
CA GLU A 81 11.71 14.82 4.55
C GLU A 81 12.53 14.88 5.84
N TYR A 82 12.02 14.28 6.90
CA TYR A 82 12.68 14.27 8.21
C TYR A 82 14.05 13.56 8.16
N LEU A 83 14.16 12.52 7.33
CA LEU A 83 15.36 11.68 7.25
C LEU A 83 16.31 12.09 6.13
N ALA A 84 15.80 12.63 5.03
CA ALA A 84 16.62 12.98 3.86
C ALA A 84 17.60 14.13 4.22
N SER A 85 18.89 13.88 4.03
CA SER A 85 19.92 14.91 4.03
C SER A 85 20.00 15.63 2.68
N SER A 86 20.79 16.70 2.57
CA SER A 86 21.01 17.38 1.29
C SER A 86 21.70 16.53 0.23
N THR A 87 22.35 15.44 0.63
CA THR A 87 23.08 14.50 -0.24
C THR A 87 22.36 13.16 -0.43
N SER A 88 21.25 12.92 0.26
CA SER A 88 20.44 11.73 0.08
C SER A 88 19.73 11.74 -1.27
N ARG A 89 19.78 10.63 -1.98
CA ARG A 89 18.92 10.35 -3.13
C ARG A 89 17.65 9.70 -2.63
N VAL A 90 16.50 10.11 -3.13
CA VAL A 90 15.20 9.50 -2.81
C VAL A 90 14.67 8.83 -4.07
N PHE A 91 14.51 7.52 -4.02
CA PHE A 91 13.99 6.71 -5.11
C PHE A 91 12.53 6.37 -4.88
N ALA A 92 11.70 6.54 -5.88
CA ALA A 92 10.29 6.14 -5.91
C ALA A 92 9.86 5.90 -7.37
N SER A 93 8.78 5.16 -7.61
CA SER A 93 8.16 5.17 -8.93
C SER A 93 7.66 6.57 -9.29
N TYR A 94 7.50 6.85 -10.58
CA TYR A 94 6.97 8.14 -11.01
C TYR A 94 5.56 8.38 -10.46
N GLU A 95 4.68 7.38 -10.58
CA GLU A 95 3.29 7.46 -10.18
C GLU A 95 3.15 7.73 -8.68
N ASP A 96 3.83 6.97 -7.85
CA ASP A 96 3.72 7.10 -6.39
C ASP A 96 4.51 8.30 -5.87
N GLY A 97 5.66 8.62 -6.45
CA GLY A 97 6.40 9.84 -6.13
C GLY A 97 5.57 11.11 -6.42
N MET A 98 4.88 11.14 -7.57
CA MET A 98 3.94 12.23 -7.89
C MET A 98 2.72 12.23 -6.94
N GLY A 99 2.27 11.05 -6.50
CA GLY A 99 1.21 10.91 -5.50
C GLY A 99 1.61 11.51 -4.15
N VAL A 100 2.84 11.25 -3.68
CA VAL A 100 3.38 11.87 -2.45
C VAL A 100 3.47 13.40 -2.61
N LEU A 101 3.97 13.90 -3.75
CA LEU A 101 3.99 15.34 -4.03
C LEU A 101 2.61 15.97 -4.03
N ALA A 102 1.64 15.32 -4.70
CA ALA A 102 0.28 15.80 -4.78
C ALA A 102 -0.42 15.83 -3.42
N SER A 103 -0.15 14.85 -2.54
CA SER A 103 -0.76 14.75 -1.21
C SER A 103 -0.44 15.91 -0.27
N GLN A 104 0.58 16.70 -0.58
CA GLN A 104 0.93 17.93 0.14
C GLN A 104 -0.03 19.09 -0.16
N ASN A 105 -0.77 18.99 -1.27
CA ASN A 105 -1.77 19.96 -1.65
C ASN A 105 -3.13 19.60 -1.03
N VAL A 106 -3.79 20.58 -0.39
CA VAL A 106 -5.10 20.38 0.21
C VAL A 106 -6.15 19.87 -0.79
N ASN A 107 -6.07 20.29 -2.04
CA ASN A 107 -7.01 19.91 -3.10
C ASN A 107 -6.88 18.42 -3.51
N TYR A 108 -5.75 17.80 -3.26
CA TYR A 108 -5.54 16.35 -3.53
C TYR A 108 -6.56 15.48 -2.78
N TRP A 109 -6.95 15.92 -1.59
CA TRP A 109 -7.84 15.16 -0.70
C TRP A 109 -9.30 15.22 -1.13
N GLY A 110 -9.66 16.16 -2.01
CA GLY A 110 -11.02 16.29 -2.59
C GLY A 110 -11.47 15.03 -3.33
N LYS A 111 -10.52 14.24 -3.90
CA LYS A 111 -10.88 12.97 -4.55
C LYS A 111 -11.54 11.96 -3.60
N PHE A 112 -11.23 12.02 -2.30
CA PHE A 112 -11.88 11.16 -1.31
C PHE A 112 -13.28 11.66 -0.96
N ASP A 113 -13.51 12.98 -1.06
CA ASP A 113 -14.85 13.58 -0.92
C ASP A 113 -15.72 13.11 -2.09
N ASP A 114 -15.20 13.17 -3.32
CA ASP A 114 -15.87 12.67 -4.53
C ASP A 114 -16.12 11.16 -4.42
N PHE A 115 -15.12 10.38 -3.95
CA PHE A 115 -15.28 8.94 -3.72
C PHE A 115 -16.40 8.64 -2.73
N MET A 116 -16.47 9.36 -1.61
CA MET A 116 -17.51 9.16 -0.61
C MET A 116 -18.91 9.42 -1.18
N GLN A 117 -19.03 10.39 -2.11
CA GLN A 117 -20.29 10.71 -2.78
C GLN A 117 -20.65 9.58 -3.77
N PHE A 118 -19.81 9.29 -4.74
CA PHE A 118 -20.17 8.37 -5.82
C PHE A 118 -20.21 6.89 -5.39
N SER A 119 -19.54 6.52 -4.30
CA SER A 119 -19.57 5.16 -3.75
C SER A 119 -20.83 4.87 -2.93
N GLY A 120 -21.61 5.90 -2.55
CA GLY A 120 -22.79 5.78 -1.71
C GLY A 120 -22.53 5.90 -0.20
N LEU A 121 -21.27 6.17 0.24
CA LEU A 121 -20.94 6.30 1.66
C LEU A 121 -21.68 7.42 2.36
N ILE A 122 -21.83 8.59 1.70
CA ILE A 122 -22.60 9.74 2.24
C ILE A 122 -24.06 9.34 2.44
N ASN A 123 -24.66 8.64 1.47
CA ASN A 123 -26.05 8.19 1.54
C ASN A 123 -26.25 7.10 2.62
N ALA A 124 -25.20 6.33 2.91
CA ALA A 124 -25.18 5.38 4.03
C ALA A 124 -24.96 6.05 5.40
N GLY A 125 -24.99 7.37 5.48
CA GLY A 125 -24.87 8.15 6.72
C GLY A 125 -23.45 8.26 7.25
N VAL A 126 -22.42 7.98 6.43
CA VAL A 126 -21.03 8.16 6.83
C VAL A 126 -20.65 9.63 6.65
N GLU A 127 -20.38 10.32 7.76
CA GLU A 127 -19.92 11.70 7.73
C GLU A 127 -18.58 11.81 7.03
N ASN A 128 -18.37 12.90 6.26
CA ASN A 128 -17.07 13.16 5.67
C ASN A 128 -16.05 13.57 6.73
N ASN A 129 -15.01 12.76 6.87
CA ASN A 129 -13.93 12.99 7.84
C ASN A 129 -12.53 12.75 7.21
N THR A 130 -12.34 13.21 5.96
CA THR A 130 -11.07 13.08 5.22
C THR A 130 -9.88 13.73 5.93
N GLN A 131 -10.14 14.62 6.90
CA GLN A 131 -9.10 15.16 7.82
C GLN A 131 -8.39 14.06 8.61
N GLN A 132 -9.08 12.95 8.92
CA GLN A 132 -8.53 11.81 9.66
C GLN A 132 -7.88 10.76 8.76
N HIS A 133 -7.78 11.01 7.46
CA HIS A 133 -7.08 10.08 6.56
C HIS A 133 -5.61 9.97 6.97
N PRO A 134 -5.05 8.74 7.20
CA PRO A 134 -3.68 8.58 7.69
C PRO A 134 -2.63 9.27 6.82
N GLY A 135 -2.82 9.25 5.50
CA GLY A 135 -1.95 9.96 4.56
C GLY A 135 -1.90 11.47 4.77
N ARG A 136 -3.02 12.08 5.22
CA ARG A 136 -3.10 13.50 5.53
C ARG A 136 -2.51 13.83 6.89
N MET A 137 -2.72 12.94 7.86
CA MET A 137 -2.26 13.16 9.23
C MET A 137 -0.75 12.93 9.38
N TYR A 138 -0.20 11.95 8.69
CA TYR A 138 1.14 11.41 8.94
C TYR A 138 2.05 11.39 7.70
N GLY A 139 1.62 12.01 6.60
CA GLY A 139 2.43 12.13 5.39
C GLY A 139 3.62 13.05 5.59
N THR A 140 4.57 12.99 4.67
CA THR A 140 5.73 13.89 4.65
C THR A 140 5.28 15.32 4.39
N ALA A 141 5.79 16.28 5.16
CA ALA A 141 5.42 17.69 5.02
C ALA A 141 6.00 18.31 3.74
N TYR A 142 7.12 17.79 3.27
CA TYR A 142 7.80 18.25 2.09
C TYR A 142 8.49 17.10 1.37
N PHE A 143 8.21 16.96 0.08
CA PHE A 143 8.83 15.96 -0.78
C PHE A 143 9.15 16.67 -2.10
N LYS A 144 10.40 17.13 -2.28
CA LYS A 144 10.72 18.03 -3.39
C LYS A 144 11.24 17.33 -4.62
N ASN A 145 12.21 16.46 -4.43
CA ASN A 145 12.91 15.82 -5.52
C ASN A 145 13.03 14.34 -5.25
N PHE A 146 12.60 13.52 -6.16
CA PHE A 146 12.85 12.10 -6.17
C PHE A 146 13.42 11.67 -7.52
N ILE A 147 14.16 10.58 -7.52
CA ILE A 147 14.66 9.93 -8.73
C ILE A 147 13.62 8.89 -9.13
N PRO A 148 12.90 9.10 -10.24
CA PRO A 148 11.91 8.15 -10.70
C PRO A 148 12.58 6.85 -11.14
N ILE A 149 12.06 5.74 -10.61
CA ILE A 149 12.50 4.39 -10.99
C ILE A 149 11.41 3.71 -11.81
N LYS A 150 11.83 2.73 -12.60
CA LYS A 150 10.95 1.95 -13.48
C LYS A 150 11.31 0.46 -13.43
N GLU A 151 10.51 -0.34 -14.13
CA GLU A 151 10.74 -1.78 -14.25
C GLU A 151 12.19 -2.09 -14.67
N SER A 152 12.81 -3.01 -13.95
CA SER A 152 14.17 -3.51 -14.18
C SER A 152 15.31 -2.55 -13.88
N ASP A 153 15.05 -1.34 -13.37
CA ASP A 153 16.11 -0.48 -12.84
C ASP A 153 16.83 -1.21 -11.70
N ARG A 154 18.11 -0.87 -11.51
CA ARG A 154 18.94 -1.52 -10.48
C ARG A 154 19.44 -0.51 -9.47
N ILE A 155 19.48 -0.96 -8.22
CA ILE A 155 20.04 -0.21 -7.09
C ILE A 155 21.12 -1.07 -6.44
N ASP A 156 22.36 -0.64 -6.58
CA ASP A 156 23.51 -1.30 -5.97
C ASP A 156 23.80 -0.68 -4.61
N VAL A 157 23.93 -1.52 -3.58
CA VAL A 157 24.30 -1.12 -2.23
C VAL A 157 25.05 -2.23 -1.51
N GLY A 158 26.35 -2.00 -1.21
CA GLY A 158 27.22 -3.01 -0.63
C GLY A 158 27.32 -4.25 -1.53
N ASP A 159 26.99 -5.41 -0.95
CA ASP A 159 27.04 -6.70 -1.64
C ASP A 159 25.71 -7.05 -2.36
N PHE A 160 24.75 -6.12 -2.37
CA PHE A 160 23.43 -6.35 -2.95
C PHE A 160 23.25 -5.57 -4.26
N THR A 161 22.59 -6.21 -5.21
CA THR A 161 22.07 -5.58 -6.43
C THR A 161 20.57 -5.82 -6.52
N PHE A 162 19.80 -4.86 -6.10
CA PHE A 162 18.34 -4.92 -6.16
C PHE A 162 17.82 -4.53 -7.54
N GLN A 163 16.99 -5.38 -8.12
CA GLN A 163 16.21 -5.06 -9.31
C GLN A 163 14.85 -4.53 -8.88
N CYS A 164 14.44 -3.39 -9.44
CA CYS A 164 13.09 -2.85 -9.28
C CYS A 164 12.08 -3.70 -10.06
N VAL A 165 11.07 -4.20 -9.38
CA VAL A 165 9.96 -4.97 -9.93
C VAL A 165 8.68 -4.19 -9.69
N MET A 166 8.13 -3.59 -10.76
CA MET A 166 6.87 -2.85 -10.66
C MET A 166 5.72 -3.82 -10.35
N THR A 167 4.99 -3.56 -9.27
CA THR A 167 3.89 -4.40 -8.77
C THR A 167 2.65 -3.55 -8.48
N PRO A 168 2.06 -2.91 -9.51
CA PRO A 168 0.86 -2.08 -9.35
C PRO A 168 -0.32 -2.90 -8.82
N GLY A 169 -1.24 -2.19 -8.16
CA GLY A 169 -2.49 -2.73 -7.60
C GLY A 169 -2.79 -2.20 -6.22
N HIS A 170 -1.93 -2.42 -5.23
CA HIS A 170 -2.06 -1.79 -3.91
C HIS A 170 -1.96 -0.26 -3.99
N THR A 171 -0.99 0.22 -4.77
CA THR A 171 -0.95 1.57 -5.34
C THR A 171 -0.62 1.47 -6.83
N LYS A 172 -0.80 2.57 -7.58
CA LYS A 172 -0.52 2.60 -9.04
C LYS A 172 0.97 2.39 -9.34
N GLY A 173 1.83 2.89 -8.46
CA GLY A 173 3.28 2.88 -8.64
C GLY A 173 4.02 1.96 -7.67
N HIS A 174 3.36 1.00 -7.02
CA HIS A 174 4.02 0.11 -6.07
C HIS A 174 5.20 -0.64 -6.68
N VAL A 175 6.32 -0.73 -5.94
CA VAL A 175 7.56 -1.39 -6.38
C VAL A 175 8.09 -2.33 -5.32
N CYS A 176 8.47 -3.52 -5.73
CA CYS A 176 9.29 -4.44 -4.95
C CYS A 176 10.77 -4.31 -5.35
N LEU A 177 11.67 -4.60 -4.43
CA LEU A 177 13.10 -4.75 -4.68
C LEU A 177 13.46 -6.24 -4.63
N TYR A 178 13.86 -6.80 -5.76
CA TYR A 178 14.28 -8.20 -5.86
C TYR A 178 15.82 -8.31 -5.94
N GLU A 179 16.39 -9.09 -5.05
CA GLU A 179 17.80 -9.41 -5.04
C GLU A 179 17.99 -10.89 -5.43
N GLN A 180 18.51 -11.10 -6.64
CA GLN A 180 18.54 -12.42 -7.28
C GLN A 180 19.57 -13.36 -6.64
N THR A 181 20.73 -12.85 -6.22
CA THR A 181 21.83 -13.67 -5.72
C THR A 181 21.48 -14.37 -4.41
N HIS A 182 20.84 -13.65 -3.50
CA HIS A 182 20.42 -14.17 -2.20
C HIS A 182 18.93 -14.56 -2.18
N ARG A 183 18.23 -14.37 -3.32
CA ARG A 183 16.82 -14.73 -3.51
C ARG A 183 15.91 -14.03 -2.49
N LEU A 184 16.17 -12.72 -2.27
CA LEU A 184 15.44 -11.86 -1.34
C LEU A 184 14.44 -10.97 -2.08
N LEU A 185 13.28 -10.76 -1.50
CA LEU A 185 12.29 -9.80 -2.01
C LEU A 185 11.86 -8.85 -0.89
N LEU A 186 12.21 -7.56 -1.00
CA LEU A 186 11.56 -6.50 -0.22
C LEU A 186 10.28 -6.13 -0.98
N CYS A 187 9.13 -6.50 -0.45
CA CYS A 187 7.89 -6.49 -1.23
C CYS A 187 6.92 -5.37 -0.82
N GLY A 188 7.33 -4.44 0.04
CA GLY A 188 6.38 -3.44 0.55
C GLY A 188 5.07 -4.10 0.98
N ASP A 189 3.97 -3.60 0.45
CA ASP A 189 2.64 -4.13 0.74
C ASP A 189 2.03 -4.99 -0.38
N THR A 190 2.83 -5.46 -1.35
CA THR A 190 2.30 -6.39 -2.36
C THR A 190 1.98 -7.75 -1.76
N ILE A 191 2.83 -8.28 -0.87
CA ILE A 191 2.60 -9.57 -0.20
C ILE A 191 2.78 -9.41 1.30
N LEU A 192 1.71 -9.67 2.06
CA LEU A 192 1.70 -9.67 3.52
C LEU A 192 1.36 -11.06 4.06
N GLY A 193 1.94 -11.43 5.20
CA GLY A 193 1.88 -12.81 5.72
C GLY A 193 0.48 -13.26 6.13
N LYS A 194 -0.03 -12.73 7.24
CA LYS A 194 -1.31 -13.17 7.85
C LYS A 194 -2.49 -12.27 7.52
N ILE A 195 -2.23 -11.14 6.88
CA ILE A 195 -3.26 -10.17 6.46
C ILE A 195 -3.22 -10.03 4.94
N THR A 196 -4.30 -9.55 4.36
CA THR A 196 -4.37 -9.21 2.93
C THR A 196 -4.05 -7.73 2.75
N PRO A 197 -3.26 -7.35 1.74
CA PRO A 197 -3.15 -5.95 1.33
C PRO A 197 -4.53 -5.39 0.97
N ASN A 198 -4.78 -4.15 1.32
CA ASN A 198 -5.98 -3.46 0.85
C ASN A 198 -5.79 -3.03 -0.61
N ILE A 199 -6.70 -3.45 -1.50
CA ILE A 199 -6.67 -3.09 -2.92
C ILE A 199 -7.89 -2.22 -3.19
N SER A 200 -7.71 -0.91 -3.09
CA SER A 200 -8.80 0.06 -3.20
C SER A 200 -8.80 0.80 -4.54
N LEU A 201 -10.00 1.00 -5.09
CA LEU A 201 -10.23 1.87 -6.24
C LEU A 201 -10.89 3.17 -5.77
N TRP A 202 -10.25 4.31 -6.09
CA TRP A 202 -10.68 5.64 -5.66
C TRP A 202 -11.30 6.49 -6.78
N GLU A 203 -11.23 6.03 -8.03
CA GLU A 203 -11.69 6.75 -9.21
C GLU A 203 -12.29 5.77 -10.22
N ILE A 204 -13.41 6.10 -10.83
CA ILE A 204 -14.02 5.31 -11.92
C ILE A 204 -13.46 5.77 -13.26
N GLY A 205 -13.33 4.85 -14.21
CA GLY A 205 -12.79 5.12 -15.56
C GLY A 205 -11.28 5.05 -15.66
N GLY A 206 -10.59 4.72 -14.56
CA GLY A 206 -9.15 4.46 -14.52
C GLY A 206 -8.78 2.99 -14.70
N ASP A 207 -7.64 2.62 -14.13
CA ASP A 207 -7.09 1.28 -14.21
C ASP A 207 -7.91 0.25 -13.41
N ASP A 208 -7.91 -1.00 -13.87
CA ASP A 208 -8.37 -2.15 -13.11
C ASP A 208 -7.32 -2.54 -12.06
N VAL A 209 -7.34 -1.86 -10.89
CA VAL A 209 -6.33 -2.03 -9.84
C VAL A 209 -6.27 -3.45 -9.28
N LEU A 210 -7.42 -4.15 -9.20
CA LEU A 210 -7.44 -5.54 -8.76
C LEU A 210 -6.86 -6.47 -9.83
N GLY A 211 -7.17 -6.25 -11.10
CA GLY A 211 -6.56 -6.98 -12.22
C GLY A 211 -5.05 -6.77 -12.28
N GLN A 212 -4.58 -5.53 -12.08
CA GLN A 212 -3.15 -5.22 -11.99
C GLN A 212 -2.48 -5.92 -10.81
N TYR A 213 -3.13 -5.93 -9.63
CA TYR A 213 -2.63 -6.63 -8.46
C TYR A 213 -2.46 -8.13 -8.69
N LEU A 214 -3.46 -8.78 -9.28
CA LEU A 214 -3.41 -10.21 -9.62
C LEU A 214 -2.27 -10.51 -10.62
N GLN A 215 -2.06 -9.66 -11.62
CA GLN A 215 -0.93 -9.75 -12.55
C GLN A 215 0.42 -9.54 -11.84
N SER A 216 0.48 -8.65 -10.85
CA SER A 216 1.67 -8.42 -10.03
C SER A 216 2.03 -9.67 -9.21
N LEU A 217 1.05 -10.34 -8.64
CA LEU A 217 1.26 -11.64 -7.98
C LEU A 217 1.78 -12.71 -8.95
N ASP A 218 1.23 -12.79 -10.18
CA ASP A 218 1.70 -13.70 -11.22
C ASP A 218 3.14 -13.40 -11.66
N LYS A 219 3.53 -12.12 -11.65
CA LYS A 219 4.93 -11.70 -11.93
C LYS A 219 5.87 -12.18 -10.83
N ILE A 220 5.50 -11.96 -9.57
CA ILE A 220 6.32 -12.38 -8.41
C ILE A 220 6.47 -13.90 -8.35
N GLU A 221 5.44 -14.68 -8.65
CA GLU A 221 5.52 -16.15 -8.66
C GLU A 221 6.56 -16.73 -9.64
N LYS A 222 6.98 -15.96 -10.63
CA LYS A 222 8.01 -16.34 -11.61
C LYS A 222 9.43 -16.07 -11.12
N LEU A 223 9.59 -15.32 -10.03
CA LEU A 223 10.87 -15.03 -9.41
C LEU A 223 11.27 -16.18 -8.46
N ASP A 224 12.56 -16.38 -8.35
CA ASP A 224 13.13 -17.38 -7.44
C ASP A 224 13.40 -16.73 -6.09
N ILE A 225 12.45 -16.87 -5.14
CA ILE A 225 12.45 -16.14 -3.87
C ILE A 225 12.44 -17.13 -2.72
N ASP A 226 13.46 -17.04 -1.86
CA ASP A 226 13.53 -17.79 -0.60
C ASP A 226 13.00 -16.99 0.58
N VAL A 227 13.29 -15.68 0.62
CA VAL A 227 12.96 -14.83 1.76
C VAL A 227 12.18 -13.61 1.28
N VAL A 228 11.01 -13.38 1.86
CA VAL A 228 10.17 -12.22 1.63
C VAL A 228 10.24 -11.31 2.84
N LEU A 229 10.59 -10.05 2.59
CA LEU A 229 10.75 -8.96 3.55
C LEU A 229 9.58 -7.96 3.35
N PRO A 230 8.43 -8.16 4.04
CA PRO A 230 7.23 -7.36 3.81
C PRO A 230 7.25 -6.03 4.56
N GLY A 231 6.46 -5.07 4.10
CA GLY A 231 6.27 -3.78 4.78
C GLY A 231 5.63 -3.90 6.17
N HIS A 232 4.87 -4.98 6.42
CA HIS A 232 4.24 -5.22 7.71
C HIS A 232 4.37 -6.68 8.17
N ARG A 233 4.31 -6.88 9.50
CA ARG A 233 4.32 -8.20 10.15
C ARG A 233 5.66 -8.93 10.00
N HIS A 234 5.62 -10.25 9.85
CA HIS A 234 6.79 -11.11 9.93
C HIS A 234 7.37 -11.44 8.57
N ILE A 235 8.66 -11.66 8.53
CA ILE A 235 9.39 -12.23 7.39
C ILE A 235 8.77 -13.58 7.02
N MET A 236 8.75 -13.90 5.73
CA MET A 236 8.15 -15.10 5.18
C MET A 236 9.13 -15.86 4.28
N TYR A 237 8.92 -17.19 4.18
CA TYR A 237 9.78 -18.10 3.40
C TYR A 237 8.96 -18.91 2.36
N ASN A 238 7.71 -18.56 2.14
CA ASN A 238 6.76 -19.27 1.28
C ASN A 238 6.05 -18.33 0.31
N CYS A 239 6.82 -17.54 -0.45
CA CYS A 239 6.33 -16.50 -1.35
C CYS A 239 5.25 -17.02 -2.31
N ARG A 240 5.52 -18.13 -3.02
CA ARG A 240 4.60 -18.70 -4.02
C ARG A 240 3.28 -19.15 -3.41
N ASP A 241 3.33 -19.89 -2.30
CA ASP A 241 2.12 -20.35 -1.62
C ASP A 241 1.28 -19.18 -1.13
N ARG A 242 1.96 -18.13 -0.62
CA ARG A 242 1.26 -16.94 -0.13
C ARG A 242 0.61 -16.16 -1.29
N SER A 243 1.27 -16.00 -2.41
CA SER A 243 0.70 -15.38 -3.62
C SER A 243 -0.55 -16.13 -4.08
N GLN A 244 -0.51 -17.46 -4.09
CA GLN A 244 -1.67 -18.29 -4.46
C GLN A 244 -2.83 -18.12 -3.46
N GLN A 245 -2.54 -18.05 -2.15
CA GLN A 245 -3.57 -17.78 -1.14
C GLN A 245 -4.23 -16.42 -1.34
N LEU A 246 -3.45 -15.38 -1.68
CA LEU A 246 -3.97 -14.04 -1.98
C LEU A 246 -4.86 -14.05 -3.23
N LYS A 247 -4.45 -14.72 -4.30
CA LYS A 247 -5.29 -14.90 -5.50
C LYS A 247 -6.60 -15.63 -5.19
N LEU A 248 -6.54 -16.71 -4.41
CA LEU A 248 -7.73 -17.43 -3.97
C LEU A 248 -8.64 -16.58 -3.08
N HIS A 249 -8.07 -15.73 -2.22
CA HIS A 249 -8.83 -14.77 -1.42
C HIS A 249 -9.66 -13.86 -2.33
N HIS A 250 -9.03 -13.20 -3.30
CA HIS A 250 -9.75 -12.29 -4.21
C HIS A 250 -10.79 -13.03 -5.08
N GLN A 251 -10.52 -14.25 -5.51
CA GLN A 251 -11.53 -15.07 -6.20
C GLN A 251 -12.77 -15.34 -5.33
N LYS A 252 -12.58 -15.60 -4.02
CA LYS A 252 -13.70 -15.76 -3.08
C LYS A 252 -14.46 -14.44 -2.89
N ARG A 253 -13.74 -13.32 -2.75
CA ARG A 253 -14.33 -11.98 -2.63
C ARG A 253 -15.16 -11.61 -3.88
N LEU A 254 -14.67 -11.91 -5.08
CA LEU A 254 -15.41 -11.68 -6.33
C LEU A 254 -16.72 -12.50 -6.39
N LYS A 255 -16.70 -13.75 -5.90
CA LYS A 255 -17.92 -14.57 -5.80
C LYS A 255 -18.90 -14.00 -4.76
N GLU A 256 -18.40 -13.57 -3.62
CA GLU A 256 -19.18 -12.93 -2.56
C GLU A 256 -19.86 -11.65 -3.10
N VAL A 257 -19.10 -10.75 -3.74
CA VAL A 257 -19.63 -9.52 -4.35
C VAL A 257 -20.75 -9.82 -5.35
N LEU A 258 -20.54 -10.77 -6.26
CA LEU A 258 -21.59 -11.20 -7.21
C LEU A 258 -22.86 -11.69 -6.52
N HIS A 259 -22.71 -12.45 -5.44
CA HIS A 259 -23.86 -12.93 -4.66
C HIS A 259 -24.59 -11.78 -3.97
N LEU A 260 -23.85 -10.80 -3.42
CA LEU A 260 -24.39 -9.65 -2.68
C LEU A 260 -25.12 -8.64 -3.58
N ILE A 261 -24.71 -8.47 -4.84
CA ILE A 261 -25.43 -7.64 -5.80
C ILE A 261 -26.88 -8.14 -5.97
N GLY A 262 -27.08 -9.48 -5.96
CA GLY A 262 -28.41 -10.05 -6.08
C GLY A 262 -29.05 -9.77 -7.44
N ARG A 263 -30.40 -9.51 -7.44
CA ARG A 263 -31.18 -9.22 -8.66
C ARG A 263 -31.35 -7.71 -8.89
N ASP A 264 -31.15 -6.93 -7.85
CA ASP A 264 -31.27 -5.48 -7.89
C ASP A 264 -29.89 -4.84 -8.05
N SER A 265 -29.86 -3.56 -8.42
CA SER A 265 -28.60 -2.82 -8.42
C SER A 265 -28.18 -2.44 -7.00
N ALA A 266 -26.86 -2.41 -6.76
CA ALA A 266 -26.27 -2.01 -5.49
C ALA A 266 -25.11 -1.04 -5.70
N ASN A 267 -24.86 -0.12 -4.76
CA ASN A 267 -23.67 0.71 -4.73
C ASN A 267 -22.54 0.05 -3.91
N ALA A 268 -21.35 0.63 -3.96
CA ALA A 268 -20.18 0.03 -3.28
C ALA A 268 -20.29 0.03 -1.76
N ALA A 269 -20.90 1.06 -1.15
CA ALA A 269 -21.09 1.12 0.29
C ALA A 269 -22.06 0.04 0.79
N ASP A 270 -23.15 -0.22 0.05
CA ASP A 270 -24.10 -1.30 0.35
C ASP A 270 -23.45 -2.68 0.30
N ILE A 271 -22.59 -2.90 -0.70
CA ILE A 271 -21.82 -4.15 -0.82
C ILE A 271 -20.80 -4.26 0.31
N ALA A 272 -20.01 -3.23 0.58
CA ALA A 272 -19.02 -3.23 1.66
C ALA A 272 -19.66 -3.51 3.03
N GLY A 273 -20.85 -2.94 3.28
CA GLY A 273 -21.60 -3.16 4.53
C GLY A 273 -22.08 -4.59 4.72
N LYS A 274 -22.20 -5.37 3.65
CA LYS A 274 -22.67 -6.78 3.67
C LYS A 274 -21.55 -7.81 3.53
N MET A 275 -20.35 -7.39 3.07
CA MET A 275 -19.21 -8.29 2.93
C MET A 275 -18.70 -8.77 4.29
N ASP A 276 -18.17 -10.00 4.35
CA ASP A 276 -17.55 -10.53 5.58
C ASP A 276 -16.10 -10.02 5.71
N TRP A 277 -15.89 -9.15 6.68
CA TRP A 277 -14.55 -8.61 7.00
C TRP A 277 -13.95 -9.38 8.17
N ASN A 278 -12.72 -9.87 7.99
CA ASN A 278 -11.98 -10.55 9.06
C ASN A 278 -11.42 -9.55 10.08
N LEU A 279 -12.32 -8.84 10.76
CA LEU A 279 -12.02 -7.83 11.76
C LEU A 279 -12.57 -8.24 13.14
N SER A 280 -12.03 -7.65 14.19
CA SER A 280 -12.56 -7.83 15.55
C SER A 280 -13.96 -7.20 15.72
N ILE A 281 -14.20 -6.05 15.08
CA ILE A 281 -15.51 -5.41 14.99
C ILE A 281 -16.27 -6.07 13.84
N LYS A 282 -17.50 -6.52 14.08
CA LYS A 282 -18.29 -7.27 13.08
C LYS A 282 -19.42 -6.45 12.45
N LYS A 283 -19.92 -5.45 13.16
CA LYS A 283 -21.04 -4.66 12.66
C LYS A 283 -20.53 -3.45 11.90
N TRP A 284 -21.03 -3.26 10.69
CA TRP A 284 -20.68 -2.13 9.83
C TRP A 284 -20.84 -0.76 10.52
N ASP A 285 -21.92 -0.57 11.26
CA ASP A 285 -22.20 0.70 11.94
C ASP A 285 -21.13 1.07 12.97
N GLU A 286 -20.50 0.06 13.57
CA GLU A 286 -19.45 0.20 14.58
C GLU A 286 -18.04 0.41 13.95
N PHE A 287 -17.90 0.29 12.63
CA PHE A 287 -16.59 0.48 11.98
C PHE A 287 -16.14 1.94 12.13
N PRO A 288 -14.87 2.19 12.49
CA PRO A 288 -14.26 3.51 12.39
C PRO A 288 -14.38 4.06 10.97
N TRP A 289 -14.40 5.38 10.84
CA TRP A 289 -14.53 6.06 9.55
C TRP A 289 -13.52 5.54 8.50
N ALA A 290 -12.24 5.49 8.86
CA ALA A 290 -11.19 5.02 7.95
C ALA A 290 -11.45 3.56 7.49
N GLN A 291 -11.96 2.70 8.38
CA GLN A 291 -12.29 1.33 8.02
C GLN A 291 -13.45 1.26 7.03
N LYS A 292 -14.49 2.09 7.21
CA LYS A 292 -15.60 2.20 6.24
C LYS A 292 -15.08 2.66 4.88
N LEU A 293 -14.22 3.69 4.85
CA LEU A 293 -13.62 4.20 3.63
C LEU A 293 -12.83 3.12 2.88
N PHE A 294 -11.88 2.47 3.55
CA PHE A 294 -11.02 1.46 2.94
C PHE A 294 -11.78 0.18 2.54
N SER A 295 -12.75 -0.25 3.34
CA SER A 295 -13.60 -1.40 2.97
C SER A 295 -14.45 -1.10 1.74
N THR A 296 -14.98 0.14 1.61
CA THR A 296 -15.74 0.54 0.44
C THR A 296 -14.84 0.67 -0.80
N GLY A 297 -13.61 1.19 -0.63
CA GLY A 297 -12.61 1.22 -1.71
C GLY A 297 -12.26 -0.19 -2.22
N GLU A 298 -12.12 -1.15 -1.31
CA GLU A 298 -11.88 -2.55 -1.67
C GLU A 298 -13.10 -3.20 -2.34
N ALA A 299 -14.33 -2.96 -1.85
CA ALA A 299 -15.55 -3.40 -2.53
C ALA A 299 -15.65 -2.81 -3.95
N MET A 300 -15.34 -1.51 -4.11
CA MET A 300 -15.32 -0.82 -5.39
C MET A 300 -14.33 -1.46 -6.37
N SER A 301 -13.13 -1.82 -5.92
CA SER A 301 -12.14 -2.47 -6.79
C SER A 301 -12.63 -3.84 -7.31
N HIS A 302 -13.31 -4.62 -6.48
CA HIS A 302 -13.89 -5.91 -6.89
C HIS A 302 -15.07 -5.72 -7.84
N LEU A 303 -15.95 -4.75 -7.59
CA LEU A 303 -17.06 -4.40 -8.48
C LEU A 303 -16.54 -3.94 -9.85
N TYR A 304 -15.55 -3.04 -9.85
CA TYR A 304 -14.98 -2.53 -11.10
C TYR A 304 -14.27 -3.64 -11.90
N HIS A 305 -13.53 -4.52 -11.24
CA HIS A 305 -12.90 -5.68 -11.88
C HIS A 305 -13.95 -6.60 -12.55
N LEU A 306 -15.08 -6.84 -11.90
CA LEU A 306 -16.19 -7.60 -12.50
C LEU A 306 -16.80 -6.88 -13.71
N CYS A 307 -16.88 -5.54 -13.70
CA CYS A 307 -17.29 -4.75 -14.86
C CYS A 307 -16.31 -4.93 -16.03
N GLN A 308 -14.99 -4.84 -15.76
CA GLN A 308 -13.96 -5.05 -16.78
C GLN A 308 -14.01 -6.46 -17.39
N GLN A 309 -14.50 -7.44 -16.64
CA GLN A 309 -14.77 -8.81 -17.13
C GLN A 309 -16.13 -8.96 -17.82
N SER A 310 -16.91 -7.89 -17.99
CA SER A 310 -18.28 -7.92 -18.54
C SER A 310 -19.22 -8.89 -17.79
N ARG A 311 -19.04 -9.04 -16.48
CA ARG A 311 -19.89 -9.90 -15.63
C ARG A 311 -21.00 -9.15 -14.92
N ILE A 312 -20.82 -7.85 -14.74
CA ILE A 312 -21.80 -6.90 -14.19
C ILE A 312 -21.72 -5.61 -14.99
N SER A 313 -22.81 -4.85 -14.99
CA SER A 313 -22.88 -3.50 -15.54
C SER A 313 -22.66 -2.45 -14.47
N ILE A 314 -22.22 -1.26 -14.86
CA ILE A 314 -22.12 -0.05 -14.04
C ILE A 314 -22.95 1.06 -14.66
N THR A 315 -23.71 1.78 -13.85
CA THR A 315 -24.49 2.97 -14.27
C THR A 315 -24.34 4.07 -13.23
N GLU A 316 -24.24 5.31 -13.68
CA GLU A 316 -24.31 6.47 -12.81
C GLU A 316 -25.77 6.90 -12.67
N GLY A 317 -26.26 7.02 -11.44
CA GLY A 317 -27.59 7.50 -11.14
C GLY A 317 -27.69 9.02 -11.19
N ASP A 318 -28.91 9.56 -11.23
CA ASP A 318 -29.17 11.02 -11.20
C ASP A 318 -28.64 11.68 -9.90
N ASP A 319 -28.39 10.89 -8.87
CA ASP A 319 -27.80 11.29 -7.59
C ASP A 319 -26.26 11.24 -7.59
N GLY A 320 -25.64 10.95 -8.74
CA GLY A 320 -24.18 10.83 -8.89
C GLY A 320 -23.57 9.58 -8.25
N ILE A 321 -24.41 8.60 -7.84
CA ILE A 321 -23.94 7.36 -7.24
C ILE A 321 -23.81 6.29 -8.31
N TYR A 322 -22.67 5.62 -8.37
CA TYR A 322 -22.48 4.46 -9.23
C TYR A 322 -23.17 3.22 -8.66
N ARG A 323 -23.96 2.58 -9.49
CA ARG A 323 -24.68 1.33 -9.19
C ARG A 323 -24.27 0.22 -10.12
N PHE A 324 -24.20 -0.97 -9.56
CA PHE A 324 -23.73 -2.18 -10.20
C PHE A 324 -24.87 -3.21 -10.26
N ALA A 325 -25.08 -3.84 -11.39
CA ALA A 325 -26.12 -4.85 -11.58
C ALA A 325 -25.59 -6.05 -12.36
N GLN A 326 -26.15 -7.25 -12.12
CA GLN A 326 -25.85 -8.43 -12.92
C GLN A 326 -26.37 -8.23 -14.36
N ILE A 327 -25.61 -8.74 -15.35
CA ILE A 327 -25.97 -8.71 -16.77
C ILE A 327 -26.82 -9.93 -17.08
#